data_f52fe8550d70c8f021ce0ef78d868521
#
_entry.id   f52fe8550d70c8f021ce0ef78d868521
#
_cell.length_a   1.000
_cell.length_b   1.000
_cell.length_c   1.000
_cell.angle_alpha   90.00
_cell.angle_beta   90.00
_cell.angle_gamma   90.00
#
_symmetry.space_group_name_H-M   'P 1'
#
loop_
_entity.id
_entity.type
_entity.pdbx_description
1 polymer ?
#
loop_
_entity_poly.entity_id
_entity_poly.type
_entity_poly.pdbx_seq_one_letter_code
_entity_poly.pdbx_strand_id
1 'polypeptide(L)'
;MSITAFNLFLGVMSLIALIVFIALYFVKAGYGIFRTASWGVAISNKLAWILMEAPVFLVMCWMWMHSERRFDPVILTFFIFFQIHYFQRAFVFPLLLTGKSKMPLAIMSMGILFNLLNGYMQGEWIFYLSPEGMYHSGWFTSAWFIAGSLLFFAGMLMNWHSDYIIRHLRKPGDTRHYLPQKGMYRYVTSANYLGEIIEWAGWAILTCSLSGLVFFWWTVANLVPRANAIWHRYREEFGSEVGGRKRVFPFK
;
A
#
# COMPACT_ATOMS: atom_id res chain seq x y z
N MET A 1 24.04 -2.59 7.91
CA MET A 1 23.68 -3.73 8.80
C MET A 1 24.25 -5.02 8.22
N SER A 2 24.49 -6.11 9.03
CA SER A 2 24.84 -7.42 8.45
C SER A 2 23.62 -8.08 7.80
N ILE A 3 23.84 -8.93 6.78
CA ILE A 3 22.75 -9.67 6.11
C ILE A 3 21.97 -10.56 7.08
N THR A 4 22.65 -11.16 8.06
CA THR A 4 22.00 -11.98 9.09
C THR A 4 21.06 -11.15 9.96
N ALA A 5 21.48 -9.98 10.41
CA ALA A 5 20.63 -9.06 11.20
C ALA A 5 19.45 -8.55 10.36
N PHE A 6 19.68 -8.29 9.07
CA PHE A 6 18.62 -7.90 8.16
C PHE A 6 17.56 -9.00 7.96
N ASN A 7 18.00 -10.25 7.76
CA ASN A 7 17.09 -11.38 7.63
C ASN A 7 16.29 -11.62 8.93
N LEU A 8 16.91 -11.44 10.10
CA LEU A 8 16.19 -11.48 11.37
C LEU A 8 15.14 -10.37 11.46
N PHE A 9 15.49 -9.15 11.05
CA PHE A 9 14.54 -8.02 10.98
C PHE A 9 13.37 -8.33 10.06
N LEU A 10 13.61 -8.89 8.85
CA LEU A 10 12.55 -9.32 7.93
C LEU A 10 11.66 -10.41 8.56
N GLY A 11 12.24 -11.34 9.29
CA GLY A 11 11.50 -12.38 10.02
C GLY A 11 10.58 -11.78 11.09
N VAL A 12 11.08 -10.82 11.88
CA VAL A 12 10.28 -10.10 12.89
C VAL A 12 9.15 -9.31 12.21
N MET A 13 9.44 -8.59 11.13
CA MET A 13 8.44 -7.86 10.36
C MET A 13 7.36 -8.80 9.82
N SER A 14 7.72 -9.98 9.32
CA SER A 14 6.76 -10.98 8.84
C SER A 14 5.87 -11.53 9.96
N LEU A 15 6.43 -11.77 11.15
CA LEU A 15 5.67 -12.23 12.32
C LEU A 15 4.68 -11.15 12.78
N ILE A 16 5.11 -9.89 12.84
CA ILE A 16 4.22 -8.78 13.20
C ILE A 16 3.09 -8.66 12.16
N ALA A 17 3.40 -8.81 10.86
CA ALA A 17 2.38 -8.81 9.81
C ALA A 17 1.34 -9.92 10.01
N LEU A 18 1.75 -11.13 10.44
CA LEU A 18 0.83 -12.22 10.78
C LEU A 18 -0.07 -11.86 11.96
N ILE A 19 0.49 -11.27 13.00
CA ILE A 19 -0.28 -10.81 14.17
C ILE A 19 -1.30 -9.74 13.74
N VAL A 20 -0.88 -8.77 12.94
CA VAL A 20 -1.76 -7.71 12.40
C VAL A 20 -2.85 -8.30 11.52
N PHE A 21 -2.54 -9.25 10.65
CA PHE A 21 -3.50 -9.96 9.81
C PHE A 21 -4.62 -10.59 10.64
N ILE A 22 -4.24 -11.32 11.68
CA ILE A 22 -5.20 -11.97 12.58
C ILE A 22 -6.00 -10.92 13.36
N ALA A 23 -5.32 -9.93 13.97
CA ALA A 23 -5.95 -8.90 14.77
C ALA A 23 -7.01 -8.08 14.02
N LEU A 24 -6.77 -7.79 12.72
CA LEU A 24 -7.67 -7.00 11.90
C LEU A 24 -8.99 -7.71 11.53
N TYR A 25 -9.11 -9.02 11.75
CA TYR A 25 -10.40 -9.70 11.68
C TYR A 25 -11.28 -9.43 12.91
N PHE A 26 -10.67 -9.12 14.05
CA PHE A 26 -11.37 -8.85 15.32
C PHE A 26 -11.50 -7.35 15.60
N VAL A 27 -10.51 -6.54 15.21
CA VAL A 27 -10.46 -5.11 15.47
C VAL A 27 -10.50 -4.34 14.17
N LYS A 28 -11.58 -3.58 13.94
CA LYS A 28 -11.69 -2.74 12.74
C LYS A 28 -10.88 -1.46 12.94
N ALA A 29 -9.89 -1.22 12.08
CA ALA A 29 -9.11 0.02 12.10
C ALA A 29 -10.02 1.25 11.91
N GLY A 30 -10.03 2.15 12.89
CA GLY A 30 -11.02 3.22 13.10
C GLY A 30 -10.90 4.43 12.18
N TYR A 31 -10.66 4.25 10.87
CA TYR A 31 -10.62 5.32 9.90
C TYR A 31 -11.52 5.04 8.68
N GLY A 32 -11.80 6.07 7.88
CA GLY A 32 -12.72 5.96 6.74
C GLY A 32 -14.14 5.59 7.20
N ILE A 33 -14.75 4.60 6.57
CA ILE A 33 -16.14 4.15 6.89
C ILE A 33 -16.28 3.48 8.27
N PHE A 34 -15.15 3.11 8.90
CA PHE A 34 -15.12 2.50 10.24
C PHE A 34 -14.70 3.49 11.34
N ARG A 35 -14.71 4.77 11.05
CA ARG A 35 -14.31 5.76 12.05
C ARG A 35 -15.25 5.74 13.26
N THR A 36 -14.66 5.62 14.45
CA THR A 36 -15.35 5.72 15.75
C THR A 36 -14.59 6.65 16.68
N ALA A 37 -15.26 7.18 17.70
CA ALA A 37 -14.64 8.03 18.73
C ALA A 37 -13.70 7.24 19.65
N SER A 38 -13.83 5.93 19.74
CA SER A 38 -13.03 5.05 20.59
C SER A 38 -11.53 5.05 20.29
N TRP A 39 -11.13 5.51 19.09
CA TRP A 39 -9.73 5.63 18.70
C TRP A 39 -9.07 6.96 19.12
N GLY A 40 -9.77 7.78 19.93
CA GLY A 40 -9.24 9.00 20.53
C GLY A 40 -9.19 10.21 19.59
N VAL A 41 -8.25 11.11 19.88
CA VAL A 41 -8.09 12.38 19.15
C VAL A 41 -7.79 12.13 17.66
N ALA A 42 -8.43 12.92 16.80
CA ALA A 42 -8.30 12.78 15.36
C ALA A 42 -8.03 14.13 14.67
N ILE A 43 -7.16 14.12 13.67
CA ILE A 43 -6.80 15.29 12.85
C ILE A 43 -7.41 15.18 11.45
N SER A 44 -7.25 16.24 10.65
CA SER A 44 -7.66 16.24 9.24
C SER A 44 -7.09 15.02 8.50
N ASN A 45 -7.96 14.31 7.78
CA ASN A 45 -7.55 13.13 7.01
C ASN A 45 -6.49 13.46 5.97
N LYS A 46 -6.55 14.64 5.33
CA LYS A 46 -5.53 15.10 4.39
C LYS A 46 -4.15 15.20 5.04
N LEU A 47 -4.07 15.89 6.18
CA LEU A 47 -2.82 16.06 6.91
C LEU A 47 -2.30 14.72 7.42
N ALA A 48 -3.20 13.88 7.95
CA ALA A 48 -2.83 12.55 8.44
C ALA A 48 -2.22 11.67 7.35
N TRP A 49 -2.78 11.67 6.13
CA TRP A 49 -2.22 10.92 5.00
C TRP A 49 -0.83 11.44 4.61
N ILE A 50 -0.63 12.76 4.53
CA ILE A 50 0.68 13.34 4.23
C ILE A 50 1.70 12.89 5.29
N LEU A 51 1.38 13.09 6.57
CA LEU A 51 2.29 12.75 7.67
C LEU A 51 2.57 11.24 7.77
N MET A 52 1.62 10.41 7.39
CA MET A 52 1.75 8.96 7.43
C MET A 52 2.60 8.41 6.27
N GLU A 53 2.44 8.96 5.06
CA GLU A 53 3.07 8.41 3.85
C GLU A 53 4.39 9.15 3.46
N ALA A 54 4.57 10.42 3.84
CA ALA A 54 5.80 11.14 3.54
C ALA A 54 7.07 10.52 4.16
N PRO A 55 7.05 9.90 5.35
CA PRO A 55 8.24 9.31 5.94
C PRO A 55 8.93 8.26 5.07
N VAL A 56 8.20 7.36 4.44
CA VAL A 56 8.80 6.34 3.56
C VAL A 56 9.45 6.97 2.33
N PHE A 57 8.79 7.99 1.73
CA PHE A 57 9.35 8.75 0.62
C PHE A 57 10.69 9.41 1.02
N LEU A 58 10.71 10.08 2.18
CA LEU A 58 11.88 10.79 2.67
C LEU A 58 13.02 9.82 3.06
N VAL A 59 12.71 8.71 3.72
CA VAL A 59 13.71 7.67 4.08
C VAL A 59 14.37 7.13 2.80
N MET A 60 13.58 6.77 1.79
CA MET A 60 14.12 6.28 0.52
C MET A 60 14.97 7.33 -0.20
N CYS A 61 14.57 8.61 -0.21
CA CYS A 61 15.38 9.70 -0.74
C CYS A 61 16.71 9.82 0.03
N TRP A 62 16.64 9.81 1.36
CA TRP A 62 17.84 9.91 2.20
C TRP A 62 18.80 8.75 1.94
N MET A 63 18.32 7.51 1.92
CA MET A 63 19.15 6.33 1.67
C MET A 63 19.76 6.34 0.26
N TRP A 64 18.96 6.73 -0.75
CA TRP A 64 19.44 6.89 -2.12
C TRP A 64 20.57 7.92 -2.22
N MET A 65 20.43 9.10 -1.61
CA MET A 65 21.45 10.16 -1.64
C MET A 65 22.80 9.71 -1.02
N HIS A 66 22.75 8.81 -0.02
CA HIS A 66 23.96 8.33 0.68
C HIS A 66 24.51 7.01 0.12
N SER A 67 23.86 6.43 -0.89
CA SER A 67 24.33 5.20 -1.53
C SER A 67 25.39 5.49 -2.59
N GLU A 68 26.47 4.71 -2.61
CA GLU A 68 27.45 4.72 -3.71
C GLU A 68 26.84 4.19 -5.01
N ARG A 69 25.82 3.32 -4.91
CA ARG A 69 25.11 2.69 -6.03
C ARG A 69 23.94 3.51 -6.57
N ARG A 70 23.74 4.75 -6.12
CA ARG A 70 22.56 5.57 -6.43
C ARG A 70 22.33 5.83 -7.92
N PHE A 71 23.36 5.75 -8.75
CA PHE A 71 23.27 5.95 -10.21
C PHE A 71 23.37 4.66 -11.01
N ASP A 72 23.42 3.49 -10.36
CA ASP A 72 23.29 2.20 -11.07
C ASP A 72 21.92 2.15 -11.75
N PRO A 73 21.85 1.93 -13.08
CA PRO A 73 20.59 2.14 -13.82
C PRO A 73 19.40 1.36 -13.29
N VAL A 74 19.61 0.10 -12.87
CA VAL A 74 18.53 -0.76 -12.36
C VAL A 74 18.10 -0.28 -10.97
N ILE A 75 19.04 0.05 -10.09
CA ILE A 75 18.79 0.55 -8.74
C ILE A 75 18.06 1.90 -8.78
N LEU A 76 18.50 2.80 -9.68
CA LEU A 76 17.82 4.07 -9.90
C LEU A 76 16.38 3.86 -10.43
N THR A 77 16.18 2.86 -11.30
CA THR A 77 14.83 2.53 -11.80
C THR A 77 13.93 2.03 -10.65
N PHE A 78 14.43 1.16 -9.78
CA PHE A 78 13.69 0.73 -8.59
C PHE A 78 13.34 1.91 -7.68
N PHE A 79 14.31 2.78 -7.43
CA PHE A 79 14.07 4.00 -6.66
C PHE A 79 12.95 4.85 -7.28
N ILE A 80 13.01 5.11 -8.59
CA ILE A 80 12.00 5.92 -9.29
C ILE A 80 10.62 5.26 -9.22
N PHE A 81 10.50 3.95 -9.45
CA PHE A 81 9.21 3.25 -9.39
C PHE A 81 8.59 3.35 -7.99
N PHE A 82 9.39 3.11 -6.96
CA PHE A 82 8.94 3.23 -5.58
C PHE A 82 8.50 4.66 -5.24
N GLN A 83 9.28 5.65 -5.68
CA GLN A 83 8.98 7.06 -5.45
C GLN A 83 7.76 7.57 -6.22
N ILE A 84 7.46 7.06 -7.41
CA ILE A 84 6.23 7.40 -8.16
C ILE A 84 5.00 7.00 -7.32
N HIS A 85 4.98 5.81 -6.75
CA HIS A 85 3.88 5.38 -5.88
C HIS A 85 3.76 6.31 -4.66
N TYR A 86 4.84 6.48 -3.90
CA TYR A 86 4.79 7.23 -2.65
C TYR A 86 4.62 8.74 -2.85
N PHE A 87 5.13 9.31 -3.94
CA PHE A 87 4.82 10.69 -4.30
C PHE A 87 3.31 10.88 -4.53
N GLN A 88 2.71 9.99 -5.29
CA GLN A 88 1.26 10.01 -5.50
C GLN A 88 0.50 9.82 -4.18
N ARG A 89 0.92 8.87 -3.35
CA ARG A 89 0.22 8.51 -2.12
C ARG A 89 0.35 9.54 -1.02
N ALA A 90 1.55 10.12 -0.86
CA ALA A 90 1.85 11.11 0.18
C ALA A 90 1.40 12.53 -0.17
N PHE A 91 1.52 12.93 -1.44
CA PHE A 91 1.33 14.34 -1.81
C PHE A 91 0.14 14.55 -2.75
N VAL A 92 -0.06 13.72 -3.77
CA VAL A 92 -1.14 13.92 -4.74
C VAL A 92 -2.49 13.44 -4.18
N PHE A 93 -2.56 12.20 -3.71
CA PHE A 93 -3.82 11.62 -3.21
C PHE A 93 -4.48 12.43 -2.10
N PRO A 94 -3.77 12.89 -1.04
CA PRO A 94 -4.40 13.67 0.03
C PRO A 94 -4.97 14.99 -0.45
N LEU A 95 -4.32 15.66 -1.42
CA LEU A 95 -4.81 16.92 -1.99
C LEU A 95 -6.11 16.72 -2.76
N LEU A 96 -6.31 15.55 -3.38
CA LEU A 96 -7.52 15.19 -4.11
C LEU A 96 -8.70 14.79 -3.22
N LEU A 97 -8.49 14.57 -1.92
CA LEU A 97 -9.57 14.28 -0.99
C LEU A 97 -10.46 15.51 -0.76
N THR A 98 -11.78 15.36 -0.95
CA THR A 98 -12.74 16.49 -0.86
C THR A 98 -13.50 16.54 0.46
N GLY A 99 -13.47 15.51 1.28
CA GLY A 99 -14.25 15.41 2.51
C GLY A 99 -13.61 16.08 3.73
N LYS A 100 -14.42 16.32 4.78
CA LYS A 100 -13.98 16.77 6.11
C LYS A 100 -13.70 15.60 7.08
N SER A 101 -13.43 14.40 6.56
CA SER A 101 -13.13 13.23 7.38
C SER A 101 -11.86 13.46 8.21
N LYS A 102 -11.78 12.76 9.34
CA LYS A 102 -10.62 12.83 10.24
C LYS A 102 -10.04 11.43 10.42
N MET A 103 -8.75 11.36 10.71
CA MET A 103 -8.01 10.14 11.04
C MET A 103 -7.53 10.22 12.49
N PRO A 104 -7.72 9.16 13.30
CA PRO A 104 -7.18 9.10 14.67
C PRO A 104 -5.65 9.17 14.66
N LEU A 105 -5.09 9.89 15.63
CA LEU A 105 -3.63 10.01 15.80
C LEU A 105 -2.98 8.63 16.00
N ALA A 106 -3.61 7.72 16.72
CA ALA A 106 -3.09 6.38 16.94
C ALA A 106 -2.89 5.62 15.60
N ILE A 107 -3.87 5.69 14.68
CA ILE A 107 -3.78 5.07 13.35
C ILE A 107 -2.66 5.72 12.53
N MET A 108 -2.61 7.06 12.53
CA MET A 108 -1.56 7.80 11.83
C MET A 108 -0.17 7.42 12.36
N SER A 109 0.03 7.37 13.69
CA SER A 109 1.33 7.05 14.29
C SER A 109 1.78 5.61 13.98
N MET A 110 0.86 4.64 13.97
CA MET A 110 1.16 3.28 13.52
C MET A 110 1.58 3.25 12.05
N GLY A 111 0.91 4.02 11.19
CA GLY A 111 1.28 4.15 9.78
C GLY A 111 2.64 4.82 9.59
N ILE A 112 2.96 5.89 10.34
CA ILE A 112 4.28 6.53 10.33
C ILE A 112 5.37 5.52 10.68
N LEU A 113 5.19 4.80 11.80
CA LEU A 113 6.17 3.80 12.24
C LEU A 113 6.37 2.71 11.18
N PHE A 114 5.27 2.17 10.65
CA PHE A 114 5.34 1.17 9.58
C PHE A 114 6.07 1.71 8.35
N ASN A 115 5.76 2.92 7.91
CA ASN A 115 6.35 3.53 6.72
C ASN A 115 7.84 3.84 6.89
N LEU A 116 8.29 4.23 8.08
CA LEU A 116 9.72 4.36 8.41
C LEU A 116 10.44 3.00 8.29
N LEU A 117 9.86 1.96 8.88
CA LEU A 117 10.42 0.60 8.83
C LEU A 117 10.40 0.03 7.40
N ASN A 118 9.33 0.28 6.63
CA ASN A 118 9.24 -0.15 5.24
C ASN A 118 10.26 0.55 4.34
N GLY A 119 10.38 1.88 4.45
CA GLY A 119 11.39 2.62 3.70
C GLY A 119 12.81 2.13 3.98
N TYR A 120 13.12 1.89 5.27
CA TYR A 120 14.38 1.30 5.65
C TYR A 120 14.56 -0.12 5.08
N MET A 121 13.54 -0.99 5.20
CA MET A 121 13.57 -2.37 4.70
C MET A 121 13.82 -2.44 3.18
N GLN A 122 13.15 -1.61 2.39
CA GLN A 122 13.34 -1.58 0.94
C GLN A 122 14.68 -0.95 0.56
N GLY A 123 15.01 0.19 1.18
CA GLY A 123 16.24 0.92 0.89
C GLY A 123 17.50 0.17 1.29
N GLU A 124 17.50 -0.48 2.47
CA GLU A 124 18.65 -1.26 2.94
C GLU A 124 19.00 -2.40 1.97
N TRP A 125 17.98 -3.10 1.45
CA TRP A 125 18.22 -4.12 0.44
C TRP A 125 18.71 -3.53 -0.88
N ILE A 126 17.98 -2.58 -1.43
CA ILE A 126 18.24 -2.05 -2.78
C ILE A 126 19.59 -1.35 -2.85
N PHE A 127 19.91 -0.52 -1.85
CA PHE A 127 21.06 0.37 -1.92
C PHE A 127 22.33 -0.22 -1.30
N TYR A 128 22.22 -1.17 -0.34
CA TYR A 128 23.36 -1.59 0.45
C TYR A 128 23.57 -3.10 0.50
N LEU A 129 22.54 -3.92 0.61
CA LEU A 129 22.68 -5.35 0.91
C LEU A 129 22.49 -6.27 -0.29
N SER A 130 21.86 -5.82 -1.39
CA SER A 130 21.73 -6.68 -2.57
C SER A 130 23.12 -7.06 -3.10
N PRO A 131 23.34 -8.35 -3.45
CA PRO A 131 24.64 -8.83 -3.90
C PRO A 131 25.22 -7.97 -5.02
N GLU A 132 26.51 -7.76 -5.00
CA GLU A 132 27.22 -7.05 -6.06
C GLU A 132 26.99 -7.75 -7.39
N GLY A 133 26.67 -6.98 -8.43
CA GLY A 133 26.36 -7.52 -9.76
C GLY A 133 24.98 -8.16 -9.91
N MET A 134 24.17 -8.30 -8.87
CA MET A 134 22.80 -8.83 -8.99
C MET A 134 21.96 -7.96 -9.94
N TYR A 135 21.99 -6.67 -9.77
CA TYR A 135 21.18 -5.71 -10.53
C TYR A 135 22.01 -5.05 -11.66
N HIS A 136 22.65 -5.88 -12.51
CA HIS A 136 23.37 -5.38 -13.70
C HIS A 136 22.39 -5.01 -14.83
N SER A 137 22.87 -4.37 -15.90
CA SER A 137 22.04 -3.86 -17.00
C SER A 137 21.17 -4.94 -17.69
N GLY A 138 21.63 -6.19 -17.72
CA GLY A 138 20.85 -7.34 -18.20
C GLY A 138 19.59 -7.64 -17.35
N TRP A 139 19.48 -7.08 -16.15
CA TRP A 139 18.27 -7.23 -15.33
C TRP A 139 17.02 -6.70 -16.02
N PHE A 140 17.15 -5.62 -16.81
CA PHE A 140 16.03 -5.04 -17.55
C PHE A 140 15.37 -5.98 -18.56
N THR A 141 16.11 -6.97 -19.05
CA THR A 141 15.62 -7.98 -20.00
C THR A 141 15.22 -9.29 -19.31
N SER A 142 15.37 -9.38 -17.99
CA SER A 142 14.98 -10.55 -17.23
C SER A 142 13.45 -10.69 -17.15
N ALA A 143 12.96 -11.93 -17.12
CA ALA A 143 11.54 -12.22 -16.92
C ALA A 143 11.00 -11.61 -15.62
N TRP A 144 11.83 -11.56 -14.56
CA TRP A 144 11.48 -10.96 -13.28
C TRP A 144 11.19 -9.47 -13.38
N PHE A 145 12.09 -8.72 -14.03
CA PHE A 145 11.92 -7.29 -14.22
C PHE A 145 10.72 -6.97 -15.12
N ILE A 146 10.58 -7.66 -16.26
CA ILE A 146 9.49 -7.42 -17.20
C ILE A 146 8.14 -7.75 -16.60
N ALA A 147 7.97 -8.98 -16.08
CA ALA A 147 6.70 -9.40 -15.49
C ALA A 147 6.35 -8.59 -14.23
N GLY A 148 7.34 -8.34 -13.37
CA GLY A 148 7.15 -7.55 -12.16
C GLY A 148 6.77 -6.09 -12.47
N SER A 149 7.42 -5.46 -13.45
CA SER A 149 7.08 -4.08 -13.86
C SER A 149 5.68 -4.00 -14.47
N LEU A 150 5.29 -4.96 -15.30
CA LEU A 150 3.93 -5.01 -15.86
C LEU A 150 2.88 -5.12 -14.75
N LEU A 151 3.09 -6.00 -13.77
CA LEU A 151 2.18 -6.15 -12.63
C LEU A 151 2.17 -4.89 -11.75
N PHE A 152 3.34 -4.30 -11.49
CA PHE A 152 3.48 -3.09 -10.69
C PHE A 152 2.65 -1.94 -11.28
N PHE A 153 2.84 -1.62 -12.54
CA PHE A 153 2.10 -0.55 -13.19
C PHE A 153 0.62 -0.89 -13.41
N ALA A 154 0.28 -2.14 -13.73
CA ALA A 154 -1.11 -2.55 -13.85
C ALA A 154 -1.86 -2.40 -12.51
N GLY A 155 -1.23 -2.82 -11.40
CA GLY A 155 -1.76 -2.65 -10.04
C GLY A 155 -1.92 -1.19 -9.66
N MET A 156 -0.89 -0.37 -9.90
CA MET A 156 -0.90 1.06 -9.62
C MET A 156 -2.00 1.80 -10.39
N LEU A 157 -2.15 1.54 -11.68
CA LEU A 157 -3.20 2.14 -12.51
C LEU A 157 -4.59 1.69 -12.05
N MET A 158 -4.75 0.42 -11.67
CA MET A 158 -5.99 -0.10 -11.10
C MET A 158 -6.33 0.58 -9.77
N ASN A 159 -5.33 0.78 -8.88
CA ASN A 159 -5.50 1.49 -7.61
C ASN A 159 -5.94 2.95 -7.87
N TRP A 160 -5.24 3.69 -8.73
CA TRP A 160 -5.56 5.09 -9.05
C TRP A 160 -6.94 5.26 -9.67
N HIS A 161 -7.29 4.39 -10.64
CA HIS A 161 -8.61 4.40 -11.25
C HIS A 161 -9.73 4.09 -10.24
N SER A 162 -9.47 3.14 -9.35
CA SER A 162 -10.43 2.78 -8.30
C SER A 162 -10.63 3.89 -7.28
N ASP A 163 -9.55 4.55 -6.86
CA ASP A 163 -9.61 5.72 -5.98
C ASP A 163 -10.30 6.91 -6.67
N TYR A 164 -10.09 7.10 -7.98
CA TYR A 164 -10.83 8.09 -8.76
C TYR A 164 -12.33 7.83 -8.72
N ILE A 165 -12.77 6.58 -8.91
CA ILE A 165 -14.19 6.20 -8.84
C ILE A 165 -14.76 6.53 -7.45
N ILE A 166 -14.07 6.15 -6.35
CA ILE A 166 -14.53 6.43 -4.98
C ILE A 166 -14.67 7.93 -4.73
N ARG A 167 -13.71 8.73 -5.16
CA ARG A 167 -13.74 10.19 -4.96
C ARG A 167 -14.91 10.86 -5.69
N HIS A 168 -15.37 10.29 -6.81
CA HIS A 168 -16.44 10.83 -7.63
C HIS A 168 -17.80 10.19 -7.38
N LEU A 169 -17.94 9.35 -6.34
CA LEU A 169 -19.23 8.78 -5.95
C LEU A 169 -20.21 9.82 -5.40
N ARG A 170 -19.69 10.87 -4.79
CA ARG A 170 -20.48 11.89 -4.09
C ARG A 170 -20.34 13.24 -4.75
N LYS A 171 -21.43 13.99 -4.77
CA LYS A 171 -21.40 15.43 -5.08
C LYS A 171 -20.81 16.20 -3.86
N PRO A 172 -20.25 17.40 -4.08
CA PRO A 172 -19.84 18.25 -2.98
C PRO A 172 -20.97 18.47 -1.97
N GLY A 173 -20.69 18.26 -0.67
CA GLY A 173 -21.67 18.38 0.41
C GLY A 173 -22.49 17.12 0.70
N ASP A 174 -22.49 16.12 -0.16
CA ASP A 174 -23.19 14.86 0.10
C ASP A 174 -22.38 13.98 1.07
N THR A 175 -22.99 13.55 2.17
CA THR A 175 -22.40 12.72 3.21
C THR A 175 -22.86 11.26 3.20
N ARG A 176 -23.82 10.91 2.29
CA ARG A 176 -24.33 9.54 2.18
C ARG A 176 -23.27 8.58 1.68
N HIS A 177 -23.42 7.32 2.01
CA HIS A 177 -22.61 6.25 1.46
C HIS A 177 -23.20 5.79 0.12
N TYR A 178 -22.33 5.40 -0.79
CA TYR A 178 -22.69 4.85 -2.09
C TYR A 178 -21.86 3.62 -2.37
N LEU A 179 -22.50 2.61 -2.94
CA LEU A 179 -21.80 1.42 -3.42
C LEU A 179 -21.12 1.74 -4.75
N PRO A 180 -19.78 1.65 -4.86
CA PRO A 180 -19.10 1.84 -6.14
C PRO A 180 -19.47 0.72 -7.10
N GLN A 181 -19.75 1.07 -8.38
CA GLN A 181 -20.27 0.13 -9.38
C GLN A 181 -19.48 0.12 -10.70
N LYS A 182 -18.49 1.02 -10.86
CA LYS A 182 -17.71 1.18 -12.10
C LYS A 182 -16.37 0.45 -12.02
N GLY A 183 -15.76 0.21 -13.17
CA GLY A 183 -14.45 -0.43 -13.25
C GLY A 183 -14.42 -1.79 -12.55
N MET A 184 -13.35 -2.09 -11.84
CA MET A 184 -13.19 -3.35 -11.09
C MET A 184 -14.17 -3.51 -9.92
N TYR A 185 -14.84 -2.44 -9.47
CA TYR A 185 -15.91 -2.55 -8.47
C TYR A 185 -17.14 -3.33 -8.96
N ARG A 186 -17.23 -3.67 -10.25
CA ARG A 186 -18.24 -4.61 -10.77
C ARG A 186 -18.01 -6.03 -10.25
N TYR A 187 -16.77 -6.39 -9.91
CA TYR A 187 -16.35 -7.75 -9.55
C TYR A 187 -16.02 -7.89 -8.08
N VAL A 188 -15.42 -6.85 -7.49
CA VAL A 188 -14.97 -6.82 -6.09
C VAL A 188 -15.40 -5.55 -5.38
N THR A 189 -15.57 -5.60 -4.05
CA THR A 189 -15.96 -4.43 -3.26
C THR A 189 -14.81 -3.52 -2.88
N SER A 190 -13.57 -4.00 -3.01
CA SER A 190 -12.35 -3.29 -2.63
C SER A 190 -11.33 -3.32 -3.79
N ALA A 191 -11.73 -2.73 -4.93
CA ALA A 191 -10.93 -2.75 -6.16
C ALA A 191 -9.61 -1.98 -6.03
N ASN A 192 -9.58 -0.89 -5.24
CA ASN A 192 -8.36 -0.16 -4.94
C ASN A 192 -7.36 -1.03 -4.16
N TYR A 193 -7.81 -1.87 -3.23
CA TYR A 193 -6.96 -2.80 -2.51
C TYR A 193 -6.43 -3.93 -3.40
N LEU A 194 -7.26 -4.42 -4.33
CA LEU A 194 -6.79 -5.37 -5.34
C LEU A 194 -5.65 -4.78 -6.16
N GLY A 195 -5.80 -3.54 -6.62
CA GLY A 195 -4.74 -2.83 -7.36
C GLY A 195 -3.45 -2.74 -6.56
N GLU A 196 -3.53 -2.33 -5.29
CA GLU A 196 -2.38 -2.17 -4.41
C GLU A 196 -1.69 -3.51 -4.09
N ILE A 197 -2.46 -4.59 -3.90
CA ILE A 197 -1.92 -5.96 -3.73
C ILE A 197 -1.17 -6.42 -4.98
N ILE A 198 -1.73 -6.20 -6.18
CA ILE A 198 -1.08 -6.54 -7.45
C ILE A 198 0.20 -5.71 -7.64
N GLU A 199 0.15 -4.43 -7.33
CA GLU A 199 1.30 -3.52 -7.41
C GLU A 199 2.47 -4.02 -6.56
N TRP A 200 2.24 -4.32 -5.28
CA TRP A 200 3.31 -4.78 -4.39
C TRP A 200 3.75 -6.24 -4.64
N ALA A 201 2.88 -7.08 -5.21
CA ALA A 201 3.30 -8.35 -5.78
C ALA A 201 4.26 -8.14 -6.96
N GLY A 202 3.94 -7.20 -7.86
CA GLY A 202 4.82 -6.77 -8.95
C GLY A 202 6.17 -6.27 -8.44
N TRP A 203 6.17 -5.46 -7.37
CA TRP A 203 7.40 -4.99 -6.73
C TRP A 203 8.28 -6.13 -6.19
N ALA A 204 7.69 -7.07 -5.48
CA ALA A 204 8.41 -8.23 -4.97
C ALA A 204 9.05 -9.07 -6.09
N ILE A 205 8.33 -9.21 -7.22
CA ILE A 205 8.81 -9.94 -8.40
C ILE A 205 9.93 -9.17 -9.09
N LEU A 206 9.74 -7.89 -9.40
CA LEU A 206 10.73 -7.10 -10.17
C LEU A 206 12.05 -6.89 -9.42
N THR A 207 12.00 -6.82 -8.09
CA THR A 207 13.20 -6.74 -7.26
C THR A 207 13.76 -8.12 -6.90
N CYS A 208 12.99 -9.18 -7.05
CA CYS A 208 13.33 -10.56 -6.64
C CYS A 208 13.94 -10.59 -5.22
N SER A 209 13.31 -9.88 -4.27
CA SER A 209 13.87 -9.62 -2.94
C SER A 209 12.95 -10.10 -1.82
N LEU A 210 13.56 -10.58 -0.72
CA LEU A 210 12.81 -10.91 0.50
C LEU A 210 12.15 -9.66 1.11
N SER A 211 12.80 -8.50 1.04
CA SER A 211 12.21 -7.24 1.51
C SER A 211 10.93 -6.88 0.74
N GLY A 212 10.95 -7.05 -0.59
CA GLY A 212 9.77 -6.88 -1.44
C GLY A 212 8.66 -7.88 -1.09
N LEU A 213 9.01 -9.15 -0.86
CA LEU A 213 8.06 -10.19 -0.46
C LEU A 213 7.43 -9.91 0.92
N VAL A 214 8.22 -9.46 1.89
CA VAL A 214 7.73 -9.08 3.22
C VAL A 214 6.79 -7.87 3.12
N PHE A 215 7.10 -6.90 2.30
CA PHE A 215 6.20 -5.76 2.09
C PHE A 215 4.90 -6.16 1.39
N PHE A 216 4.96 -7.00 0.37
CA PHE A 216 3.77 -7.60 -0.23
C PHE A 216 2.92 -8.34 0.81
N TRP A 217 3.55 -9.14 1.69
CA TRP A 217 2.85 -9.80 2.79
C TRP A 217 2.17 -8.80 3.74
N TRP A 218 2.85 -7.71 4.11
CA TRP A 218 2.24 -6.63 4.91
C TRP A 218 1.04 -6.00 4.24
N THR A 219 1.11 -5.78 2.94
CA THR A 219 -0.02 -5.26 2.15
C THR A 219 -1.21 -6.21 2.22
N VAL A 220 -1.00 -7.50 2.00
CA VAL A 220 -2.04 -8.53 2.15
C VAL A 220 -2.59 -8.55 3.57
N ALA A 221 -1.71 -8.52 4.58
CA ALA A 221 -2.08 -8.58 5.99
C ALA A 221 -2.98 -7.41 6.43
N ASN A 222 -2.78 -6.24 5.87
CA ASN A 222 -3.64 -5.08 6.16
C ASN A 222 -4.90 -5.04 5.30
N LEU A 223 -4.78 -5.27 4.00
CA LEU A 223 -5.86 -4.98 3.07
C LEU A 223 -6.91 -6.09 2.96
N VAL A 224 -6.52 -7.37 3.11
CA VAL A 224 -7.48 -8.48 2.99
C VAL A 224 -8.50 -8.50 4.13
N PRO A 225 -8.12 -8.42 5.42
CA PRO A 225 -9.10 -8.34 6.51
C PRO A 225 -9.96 -7.08 6.41
N ARG A 226 -9.38 -5.97 5.98
CA ARG A 226 -10.12 -4.73 5.79
C ARG A 226 -11.13 -4.83 4.64
N ALA A 227 -10.78 -5.46 3.52
CA ALA A 227 -11.69 -5.74 2.42
C ALA A 227 -12.86 -6.65 2.86
N ASN A 228 -12.57 -7.64 3.73
CA ASN A 228 -13.60 -8.47 4.34
C ASN A 228 -14.56 -7.62 5.18
N ALA A 229 -14.07 -6.73 6.02
CA ALA A 229 -14.89 -5.83 6.83
C ALA A 229 -15.76 -4.88 5.95
N ILE A 230 -15.19 -4.31 4.88
CA ILE A 230 -15.91 -3.47 3.93
C ILE A 230 -17.03 -4.26 3.23
N TRP A 231 -16.77 -5.49 2.80
CA TRP A 231 -17.74 -6.33 2.16
C TRP A 231 -18.95 -6.62 3.06
N HIS A 232 -18.70 -6.97 4.34
CA HIS A 232 -19.77 -7.15 5.33
C HIS A 232 -20.56 -5.86 5.53
N ARG A 233 -19.89 -4.72 5.69
CA ARG A 233 -20.52 -3.42 5.83
C ARG A 233 -21.41 -3.08 4.63
N TYR A 234 -20.94 -3.31 3.40
CA TYR A 234 -21.74 -3.09 2.21
C TYR A 234 -22.94 -4.04 2.12
N ARG A 235 -22.79 -5.29 2.54
CA ARG A 235 -23.92 -6.24 2.62
C ARG A 235 -24.97 -5.80 3.61
N GLU A 236 -24.58 -5.27 4.75
CA GLU A 236 -25.51 -4.71 5.75
C GLU A 236 -26.22 -3.45 5.23
N GLU A 237 -25.52 -2.57 4.52
CA GLU A 237 -26.03 -1.26 4.11
C GLU A 237 -26.81 -1.31 2.77
N PHE A 238 -26.37 -2.12 1.80
CA PHE A 238 -26.91 -2.18 0.44
C PHE A 238 -27.58 -3.53 0.07
N GLY A 239 -27.54 -4.49 0.95
CA GLY A 239 -28.23 -5.77 0.79
C GLY A 239 -27.93 -6.48 -0.53
N SER A 240 -28.98 -6.72 -1.31
CA SER A 240 -28.90 -7.42 -2.61
C SER A 240 -28.16 -6.66 -3.70
N GLU A 241 -28.00 -5.33 -3.58
CA GLU A 241 -27.27 -4.53 -4.57
C GLU A 241 -25.76 -4.90 -4.64
N VAL A 242 -25.21 -5.45 -3.56
CA VAL A 242 -23.84 -5.97 -3.57
C VAL A 242 -23.69 -7.13 -4.56
N GLY A 243 -24.76 -7.91 -4.76
CA GLY A 243 -24.79 -9.02 -5.72
C GLY A 243 -23.74 -10.08 -5.42
N GLY A 244 -23.19 -10.66 -6.49
CA GLY A 244 -22.14 -11.69 -6.42
C GLY A 244 -20.72 -11.17 -6.23
N ARG A 245 -20.54 -9.85 -5.96
CA ARG A 245 -19.20 -9.25 -5.81
C ARG A 245 -18.40 -9.89 -4.68
N LYS A 246 -17.16 -10.18 -4.98
CA LYS A 246 -16.20 -10.71 -4.01
C LYS A 246 -15.61 -9.60 -3.16
N ARG A 247 -14.83 -9.95 -2.15
CA ARG A 247 -14.19 -9.00 -1.21
C ARG A 247 -13.09 -8.20 -1.89
N VAL A 248 -12.02 -8.88 -2.28
CA VAL A 248 -10.84 -8.28 -2.93
C VAL A 248 -10.38 -9.08 -4.15
N PHE A 249 -10.41 -10.42 -4.10
CA PHE A 249 -10.06 -11.25 -5.25
C PHE A 249 -11.31 -11.61 -6.06
N PRO A 250 -11.30 -11.46 -7.40
CA PRO A 250 -12.48 -11.69 -8.25
C PRO A 250 -12.87 -13.16 -8.43
N PHE A 251 -12.01 -14.07 -8.04
CA PHE A 251 -12.23 -15.53 -8.07
C PHE A 251 -12.55 -16.06 -6.66
N LYS A 252 -12.99 -17.32 -6.59
CA LYS A 252 -13.37 -17.95 -5.32
C LYS A 252 -12.22 -18.06 -4.35
#